data_c7661a53c9f1cc748bb26de4567032a6
#
_entry.id   c7661a53c9f1cc748bb26de4567032a6
#
_cell.length_a   1.000
_cell.length_b   1.000
_cell.length_c   1.000
_cell.angle_alpha   90.00
_cell.angle_beta   90.00
_cell.angle_gamma   90.00
#
_symmetry.space_group_name_H-M   'P 1'
#
loop_
_entity.id
_entity.type
_entity.pdbx_description
1 polymer ?
#
loop_
_entity_poly.entity_id
_entity_poly.type
_entity_poly.pdbx_seq_one_letter_code
_entity_poly.pdbx_strand_id
1 'polypeptide(L)'
;MKKYTIKSILILAIGCMLHSCLDLDPKDQIADGNYWQTATDFKLFSNQFYGWTRDFKNSVYDAPHSDKRSDLIMDKGSKNVFANGTNSIPASDGNYTDAYNRIRRTNILLQKAESFANQSDIAQYIGEAKFFRAYCYFDLLQLFG
;
A
#
# COMPACT_ATOMS: atom_id res chain seq x y z
N MET A 1 -63.48 10.91 -2.00
CA MET A 1 -62.44 10.96 -3.07
C MET A 1 -61.25 11.85 -2.68
N LYS A 2 -61.41 13.07 -2.21
CA LYS A 2 -60.28 13.99 -1.85
C LYS A 2 -59.26 13.44 -0.83
N LYS A 3 -59.68 12.61 0.14
CA LYS A 3 -58.75 12.06 1.16
C LYS A 3 -57.74 11.03 0.59
N TYR A 4 -58.07 10.30 -0.45
CA TYR A 4 -57.20 9.29 -1.06
C TYR A 4 -56.18 9.95 -2.00
N THR A 5 -56.61 11.00 -2.72
CA THR A 5 -55.69 11.76 -3.59
C THR A 5 -54.58 12.45 -2.80
N ILE A 6 -54.87 13.01 -1.62
CA ILE A 6 -53.87 13.65 -0.77
C ILE A 6 -52.85 12.61 -0.23
N LYS A 7 -53.32 11.43 0.17
CA LYS A 7 -52.42 10.34 0.63
C LYS A 7 -51.52 9.82 -0.49
N SER A 8 -52.04 9.69 -1.70
CA SER A 8 -51.25 9.26 -2.85
C SER A 8 -50.18 10.28 -3.25
N ILE A 9 -50.48 11.58 -3.20
CA ILE A 9 -49.53 12.67 -3.44
C ILE A 9 -48.43 12.69 -2.38
N LEU A 10 -48.80 12.46 -1.12
CA LEU A 10 -47.82 12.44 0.00
C LEU A 10 -46.86 11.25 -0.13
N ILE A 11 -47.33 10.08 -0.52
CA ILE A 11 -46.51 8.88 -0.74
C ILE A 11 -45.56 9.10 -1.93
N LEU A 12 -46.04 9.73 -3.00
CA LEU A 12 -45.21 10.05 -4.17
C LEU A 12 -44.10 11.06 -3.82
N ALA A 13 -44.41 12.10 -3.02
CA ALA A 13 -43.47 13.09 -2.57
C ALA A 13 -42.36 12.49 -1.65
N ILE A 14 -42.75 11.56 -0.76
CA ILE A 14 -41.80 10.85 0.10
C ILE A 14 -40.88 9.93 -0.75
N GLY A 15 -41.43 9.26 -1.78
CA GLY A 15 -40.64 8.44 -2.70
C GLY A 15 -39.60 9.23 -3.48
N CYS A 16 -39.89 10.47 -3.88
CA CYS A 16 -38.90 11.33 -4.57
C CYS A 16 -37.79 11.82 -3.67
N MET A 17 -37.98 11.92 -2.35
CA MET A 17 -36.94 12.35 -1.41
C MET A 17 -35.91 11.24 -1.09
N LEU A 18 -36.20 9.99 -1.40
CA LEU A 18 -35.29 8.88 -1.14
C LEU A 18 -34.24 8.65 -2.24
N HIS A 19 -34.29 9.38 -3.34
CA HIS A 19 -33.32 9.29 -4.43
C HIS A 19 -32.16 10.27 -4.35
N SER A 20 -31.94 10.89 -3.18
CA SER A 20 -30.73 11.70 -2.94
C SER A 20 -29.56 10.77 -2.65
N CYS A 21 -29.12 10.00 -3.61
CA CYS A 21 -27.75 9.53 -3.68
C CYS A 21 -26.90 10.76 -4.03
N LEU A 22 -26.47 11.47 -3.00
CA LEU A 22 -25.40 12.44 -3.11
C LEU A 22 -24.12 11.66 -3.42
N ASP A 23 -23.84 11.52 -4.69
CA ASP A 23 -22.51 11.12 -5.19
C ASP A 23 -21.57 12.32 -4.93
N LEU A 24 -21.20 12.47 -3.66
CA LEU A 24 -20.23 13.46 -3.23
C LEU A 24 -18.85 12.92 -3.56
N ASP A 25 -18.43 13.09 -4.80
CA ASP A 25 -17.00 13.06 -5.09
C ASP A 25 -16.33 14.18 -4.29
N PRO A 26 -15.54 13.86 -3.26
CA PRO A 26 -14.85 14.87 -2.46
C PRO A 26 -13.87 15.61 -3.37
N LYS A 27 -14.21 16.83 -3.75
CA LYS A 27 -13.37 17.68 -4.61
C LYS A 27 -12.03 18.07 -3.96
N ASP A 28 -11.95 17.92 -2.63
CA ASP A 28 -10.79 18.31 -1.83
C ASP A 28 -9.91 17.10 -1.43
N GLN A 29 -10.30 15.90 -1.77
CA GLN A 29 -9.47 14.70 -1.59
C GLN A 29 -9.05 14.18 -2.96
N ILE A 30 -7.80 13.74 -3.06
CA ILE A 30 -7.28 13.03 -4.23
C ILE A 30 -8.08 11.73 -4.34
N ALA A 31 -9.22 11.78 -5.02
CA ALA A 31 -10.00 10.59 -5.34
C ALA A 31 -9.26 9.78 -6.42
N ASP A 32 -9.31 8.47 -6.33
CA ASP A 32 -8.65 7.55 -7.26
C ASP A 32 -9.01 7.83 -8.74
N GLY A 33 -10.25 8.34 -8.99
CA GLY A 33 -10.72 8.72 -10.32
C GLY A 33 -10.03 9.95 -10.92
N ASN A 34 -9.46 10.84 -10.09
CA ASN A 34 -8.90 12.12 -10.54
C ASN A 34 -7.36 12.19 -10.45
N TYR A 35 -6.71 11.19 -9.86
CA TYR A 35 -5.28 11.25 -9.57
C TYR A 35 -4.41 10.88 -10.77
N TRP A 36 -4.74 9.85 -11.53
CA TRP A 36 -3.86 9.24 -12.54
C TRP A 36 -4.03 9.87 -13.94
N GLN A 37 -4.00 11.21 -14.03
CA GLN A 37 -4.30 11.95 -15.28
C GLN A 37 -3.06 12.33 -16.07
N THR A 38 -1.91 12.52 -15.41
CA THR A 38 -0.67 12.99 -16.03
C THR A 38 0.53 12.12 -15.66
N ALA A 39 1.58 12.17 -16.47
CA ALA A 39 2.85 11.50 -16.13
C ALA A 39 3.44 12.01 -14.80
N THR A 40 3.15 13.25 -14.43
CA THR A 40 3.56 13.83 -13.15
C THR A 40 2.92 13.11 -11.96
N ASP A 41 1.69 12.64 -12.09
CA ASP A 41 1.01 11.91 -11.01
C ASP A 41 1.71 10.57 -10.75
N PHE A 42 2.11 9.86 -11.80
CA PHE A 42 2.91 8.64 -11.69
C PHE A 42 4.27 8.91 -11.04
N LYS A 43 4.93 10.01 -11.42
CA LYS A 43 6.18 10.46 -10.79
C LYS A 43 6.02 10.71 -9.29
N LEU A 44 5.02 11.49 -8.91
CA LEU A 44 4.76 11.83 -7.51
C LEU A 44 4.43 10.59 -6.69
N PHE A 45 3.68 9.65 -7.28
CA PHE A 45 3.37 8.40 -6.61
C PHE A 45 4.60 7.50 -6.48
N SER A 46 5.44 7.38 -7.50
CA SER A 46 6.65 6.54 -7.44
C SER A 46 7.71 7.08 -6.49
N ASN A 47 7.78 8.39 -6.27
CA ASN A 47 8.75 9.01 -5.37
C ASN A 47 8.71 8.43 -3.95
N GLN A 48 7.54 7.99 -3.48
CA GLN A 48 7.41 7.37 -2.15
C GLN A 48 8.20 6.06 -2.03
N PHE A 49 8.47 5.36 -3.14
CA PHE A 49 9.15 4.07 -3.13
C PHE A 49 10.60 4.19 -2.68
N TYR A 50 11.25 5.32 -2.98
CA TYR A 50 12.63 5.57 -2.60
C TYR A 50 12.84 5.62 -1.09
N GLY A 51 11.83 6.02 -0.32
CA GLY A 51 11.82 5.97 1.14
C GLY A 51 11.81 4.54 1.71
N TRP A 52 11.68 3.51 0.88
CA TRP A 52 11.71 2.12 1.33
C TRP A 52 13.08 1.48 1.27
N THR A 53 14.03 2.15 0.61
CA THR A 53 15.41 1.67 0.56
C THR A 53 16.01 1.64 1.96
N ARG A 54 16.83 0.64 2.20
CA ARG A 54 17.55 0.52 3.48
C ARG A 54 18.60 1.62 3.57
N ASP A 55 18.62 2.30 4.69
CA ASP A 55 19.71 3.20 5.03
C ASP A 55 20.95 2.44 5.44
N PHE A 56 22.11 3.10 5.38
CA PHE A 56 23.32 2.59 6.01
C PHE A 56 23.10 2.52 7.52
N LYS A 57 23.29 1.33 8.09
CA LYS A 57 23.11 1.14 9.51
C LYS A 57 24.32 1.64 10.29
N ASN A 58 24.04 2.37 11.36
CA ASN A 58 25.08 2.85 12.28
C ASN A 58 25.57 1.75 13.24
N SER A 59 24.91 0.62 13.29
CA SER A 59 25.21 -0.49 14.16
C SER A 59 24.96 -1.83 13.48
N VAL A 60 25.86 -2.77 13.71
CA VAL A 60 25.72 -4.19 13.32
C VAL A 60 24.58 -4.90 14.05
N TYR A 61 24.05 -4.29 15.11
CA TYR A 61 22.97 -4.84 15.92
C TYR A 61 21.58 -4.41 15.46
N ASP A 62 21.47 -3.58 14.42
CA ASP A 62 20.17 -3.12 13.92
C ASP A 62 19.41 -4.24 13.22
N ALA A 63 18.32 -4.67 13.85
CA ALA A 63 17.37 -5.61 13.26
C ALA A 63 16.63 -4.94 12.07
N PRO A 64 16.00 -5.72 11.19
CA PRO A 64 15.93 -7.17 11.14
C PRO A 64 17.02 -7.85 10.30
N HIS A 65 17.79 -7.10 9.54
CA HIS A 65 18.79 -7.59 8.57
C HIS A 65 20.22 -7.52 9.10
N SER A 66 20.41 -7.72 10.38
CA SER A 66 21.75 -7.76 10.98
C SER A 66 22.26 -9.20 11.11
N ASP A 67 23.58 -9.35 11.14
CA ASP A 67 24.25 -10.63 11.39
C ASP A 67 23.88 -11.21 12.77
N LYS A 68 23.20 -10.43 13.62
CA LYS A 68 22.64 -10.88 14.88
C LYS A 68 21.65 -12.06 14.76
N ARG A 69 21.05 -12.25 13.57
CA ARG A 69 20.18 -13.41 13.27
C ARG A 69 20.96 -14.68 12.94
N SER A 70 22.26 -14.57 12.79
CA SER A 70 23.18 -15.69 12.57
C SER A 70 23.96 -16.01 13.83
N ASP A 71 24.86 -16.96 13.75
CA ASP A 71 25.82 -17.31 14.81
C ASP A 71 27.11 -16.47 14.75
N LEU A 72 27.22 -15.55 13.78
CA LEU A 72 28.41 -14.71 13.59
C LEU A 72 28.54 -13.61 14.63
N ILE A 73 27.43 -13.08 15.14
CA ILE A 73 27.44 -12.02 16.15
C ILE A 73 26.58 -12.44 17.34
N MET A 74 27.21 -12.44 18.51
CA MET A 74 26.54 -12.70 19.79
C MET A 74 26.50 -11.43 20.65
N ASP A 75 25.35 -11.17 21.26
CA ASP A 75 25.20 -10.17 22.30
C ASP A 75 25.75 -10.69 23.63
N LYS A 76 26.31 -9.79 24.45
CA LYS A 76 26.98 -10.12 25.70
C LYS A 76 26.09 -10.79 26.79
N GLY A 77 24.81 -10.95 26.54
CA GLY A 77 23.87 -11.44 27.58
C GLY A 77 22.94 -12.57 27.19
N SER A 78 22.63 -12.74 25.92
CA SER A 78 21.73 -13.81 25.48
C SER A 78 21.92 -14.15 24.01
N LYS A 79 21.80 -15.44 23.68
CA LYS A 79 21.72 -15.87 22.30
C LYS A 79 20.45 -15.33 21.67
N ASN A 80 20.56 -14.85 20.44
CA ASN A 80 19.41 -14.50 19.63
C ASN A 80 18.48 -15.71 19.48
N VAL A 81 17.18 -15.49 19.50
CA VAL A 81 16.16 -16.55 19.36
C VAL A 81 16.31 -17.37 18.08
N PHE A 82 16.84 -16.79 17.01
CA PHE A 82 17.13 -17.50 15.76
C PHE A 82 18.37 -18.39 15.91
N ALA A 83 19.43 -17.90 16.53
CA ALA A 83 20.67 -18.65 16.72
C ALA A 83 20.54 -19.82 17.71
N ASN A 84 19.61 -19.75 18.66
CA ASN A 84 19.36 -20.83 19.63
C ASN A 84 18.15 -21.71 19.27
N GLY A 85 17.46 -21.43 18.14
CA GLY A 85 16.32 -22.22 17.68
C GLY A 85 15.06 -22.08 18.53
N THR A 86 14.94 -21.03 19.33
CA THR A 86 13.74 -20.79 20.18
C THR A 86 12.76 -19.78 19.56
N ASN A 87 12.96 -19.41 18.30
CA ASN A 87 12.03 -18.54 17.59
C ASN A 87 10.67 -19.23 17.40
N SER A 88 9.61 -18.47 17.58
CA SER A 88 8.24 -18.89 17.27
C SER A 88 7.66 -17.99 16.18
N ILE A 89 6.67 -18.49 15.46
CA ILE A 89 5.94 -17.69 14.47
C ILE A 89 5.02 -16.76 15.25
N PRO A 90 5.21 -15.44 15.17
CA PRO A 90 4.34 -14.48 15.85
C PRO A 90 2.97 -14.42 15.15
N ALA A 91 1.93 -14.04 15.89
CA ALA A 91 0.60 -13.82 15.33
C ALA A 91 0.55 -12.62 14.36
N SER A 92 1.49 -11.68 14.49
CA SER A 92 1.66 -10.53 13.59
C SER A 92 3.12 -10.13 13.53
N ASP A 93 3.55 -9.67 12.36
CA ASP A 93 4.89 -9.14 12.13
C ASP A 93 4.81 -7.87 11.31
N GLY A 94 5.39 -6.77 11.82
CA GLY A 94 5.39 -5.47 11.17
C GLY A 94 6.14 -5.50 9.84
N ASN A 95 7.28 -6.18 9.76
CA ASN A 95 8.07 -6.26 8.53
C ASN A 95 7.29 -6.97 7.41
N TYR A 96 6.55 -8.03 7.77
CA TYR A 96 5.68 -8.75 6.84
C TYR A 96 4.55 -7.84 6.32
N THR A 97 3.83 -7.20 7.23
CA THR A 97 2.71 -6.32 6.90
C THR A 97 3.15 -5.13 6.06
N ASP A 98 4.26 -4.49 6.42
CA ASP A 98 4.80 -3.34 5.70
C ASP A 98 5.28 -3.71 4.30
N ALA A 99 5.96 -4.86 4.14
CA ALA A 99 6.38 -5.33 2.84
C ALA A 99 5.20 -5.56 1.89
N TYR A 100 4.12 -6.20 2.36
CA TYR A 100 2.92 -6.40 1.55
C TYR A 100 2.15 -5.10 1.26
N ASN A 101 2.14 -4.14 2.20
CA ASN A 101 1.59 -2.82 1.94
C ASN A 101 2.36 -2.07 0.84
N ARG A 102 3.69 -2.18 0.84
CA ARG A 102 4.56 -1.61 -0.21
C ARG A 102 4.33 -2.30 -1.56
N ILE A 103 4.26 -3.63 -1.59
CA ILE A 103 3.93 -4.42 -2.79
C ILE A 103 2.57 -3.99 -3.35
N ARG A 104 1.57 -3.82 -2.49
CA ARG A 104 0.25 -3.33 -2.92
C ARG A 104 0.33 -1.97 -3.60
N ARG A 105 1.10 -1.03 -3.06
CA ARG A 105 1.29 0.30 -3.68
C ARG A 105 1.94 0.22 -5.05
N THR A 106 2.96 -0.63 -5.23
CA THR A 106 3.55 -0.84 -6.56
C THR A 106 2.56 -1.45 -7.54
N ASN A 107 1.73 -2.39 -7.09
CA ASN A 107 0.70 -3.00 -7.93
C ASN A 107 -0.38 -1.99 -8.35
N ILE A 108 -0.76 -1.06 -7.47
CA ILE A 108 -1.69 0.03 -7.82
C ILE A 108 -1.13 0.87 -8.97
N LEU A 109 0.13 1.33 -8.87
CA LEU A 109 0.76 2.09 -9.96
C LEU A 109 0.77 1.29 -11.26
N LEU A 110 1.16 0.03 -11.22
CA LEU A 110 1.23 -0.83 -12.41
C LEU A 110 -0.16 -1.04 -13.04
N GLN A 111 -1.19 -1.25 -12.24
CA GLN A 111 -2.57 -1.37 -12.70
C GLN A 111 -3.06 -0.09 -13.37
N LYS A 112 -2.79 1.07 -12.77
CA LYS A 112 -3.17 2.37 -13.34
C LYS A 112 -2.40 2.67 -14.62
N ALA A 113 -1.16 2.24 -14.72
CA ALA A 113 -0.34 2.41 -15.92
C ALA A 113 -0.91 1.63 -17.13
N GLU A 114 -1.59 0.50 -16.92
CA GLU A 114 -2.20 -0.27 -18.02
C GLU A 114 -3.26 0.54 -18.81
N SER A 115 -3.98 1.43 -18.11
CA SER A 115 -5.02 2.26 -18.71
C SER A 115 -4.54 3.65 -19.15
N PHE A 116 -3.27 3.99 -18.92
CA PHE A 116 -2.74 5.29 -19.31
C PHE A 116 -2.41 5.34 -20.81
N ALA A 117 -2.92 6.39 -21.49
CA ALA A 117 -2.87 6.47 -22.96
C ALA A 117 -1.44 6.48 -23.52
N ASN A 118 -0.53 7.22 -22.89
CA ASN A 118 0.87 7.40 -23.32
C ASN A 118 1.84 6.65 -22.40
N GLN A 119 1.90 5.34 -22.51
CA GLN A 119 2.77 4.51 -21.66
C GLN A 119 4.26 4.84 -21.78
N SER A 120 4.70 5.38 -22.91
CA SER A 120 6.09 5.84 -23.09
C SER A 120 6.47 6.93 -22.09
N ASP A 121 5.56 7.84 -21.77
CA ASP A 121 5.81 8.97 -20.88
C ASP A 121 5.96 8.54 -19.41
N ILE A 122 5.44 7.37 -19.08
CA ILE A 122 5.47 6.80 -17.73
C ILE A 122 6.34 5.54 -17.61
N ALA A 123 7.06 5.17 -18.69
CA ALA A 123 7.85 3.95 -18.73
C ALA A 123 8.89 3.85 -17.59
N GLN A 124 9.50 4.98 -17.21
CA GLN A 124 10.41 5.05 -16.08
C GLN A 124 9.69 4.63 -14.78
N TYR A 125 8.53 5.17 -14.49
CA TYR A 125 7.79 4.90 -13.23
C TYR A 125 7.25 3.47 -13.19
N ILE A 126 6.93 2.89 -14.34
CA ILE A 126 6.63 1.46 -14.47
C ILE A 126 7.86 0.62 -14.10
N GLY A 127 9.04 1.03 -14.58
CA GLY A 127 10.31 0.38 -14.24
C GLY A 127 10.61 0.45 -12.74
N GLU A 128 10.46 1.63 -12.15
CA GLU A 128 10.63 1.87 -10.71
C GLU A 128 9.66 0.99 -9.88
N ALA A 129 8.39 0.94 -10.25
CA ALA A 129 7.41 0.12 -9.55
C ALA A 129 7.76 -1.38 -9.60
N LYS A 130 8.22 -1.88 -10.75
CA LYS A 130 8.68 -3.27 -10.89
C LYS A 130 9.93 -3.54 -10.05
N PHE A 131 10.89 -2.61 -10.04
CA PHE A 131 12.09 -2.72 -9.24
C PHE A 131 11.76 -2.77 -7.74
N PHE A 132 10.99 -1.82 -7.24
CA PHE A 132 10.64 -1.77 -5.82
C PHE A 132 9.73 -2.91 -5.38
N ARG A 133 8.89 -3.44 -6.28
CA ARG A 133 8.14 -4.66 -6.01
C ARG A 133 9.07 -5.85 -5.80
N ALA A 134 10.05 -6.02 -6.68
CA ALA A 134 11.05 -7.07 -6.55
C ALA A 134 11.89 -6.90 -5.27
N TYR A 135 12.28 -5.67 -4.95
CA TYR A 135 13.00 -5.33 -3.73
C TYR A 135 12.22 -5.74 -2.47
N CYS A 136 10.91 -5.44 -2.40
CA CYS A 136 10.08 -5.85 -1.27
C CYS A 136 9.92 -7.38 -1.17
N TYR A 137 9.80 -8.08 -2.30
CA TYR A 137 9.79 -9.54 -2.29
C TYR A 137 11.13 -10.13 -1.86
N PHE A 138 12.24 -9.52 -2.26
CA PHE A 138 13.56 -9.92 -1.81
C PHE A 138 13.71 -9.76 -0.29
N ASP A 139 13.21 -8.66 0.28
CA ASP A 139 13.17 -8.46 1.74
C ASP A 139 12.35 -9.55 2.44
N LEU A 140 11.17 -9.88 1.91
CA LEU A 140 10.36 -10.97 2.43
C LEU A 140 11.10 -12.31 2.39
N LEU A 141 11.75 -12.62 1.26
CA LEU A 141 12.53 -13.84 1.12
C LEU A 141 13.66 -13.94 2.14
N GLN A 142 14.37 -12.83 2.37
CA GLN A 142 15.45 -12.79 3.36
C GLN A 142 14.98 -12.99 4.80
N LEU A 143 13.77 -12.53 5.13
CA LEU A 143 13.27 -12.55 6.49
C LEU A 143 12.44 -13.80 6.81
N PHE A 144 11.71 -14.31 5.84
CA PHE A 144 10.68 -15.34 6.05
C PHE A 144 10.85 -16.56 5.13
N GLY A 145 11.69 -16.49 4.16
CA GLY A 145 12.08 -17.46 3.16
C GLY A 145 12.28 -18.59 2.82
#